data_6543671135fb8b0cce0ea1ef37df6ffe
#
_entry.id   6543671135fb8b0cce0ea1ef37df6ffe
#
_cell.length_a   1.000
_cell.length_b   1.000
_cell.length_c   1.000
_cell.angle_alpha   90.00
_cell.angle_beta   90.00
_cell.angle_gamma   90.00
#
_symmetry.space_group_name_H-M   'P 1'
#
loop_
_entity.id
_entity.type
_entity.pdbx_description
1 polymer ?
#
loop_
_entity_poly.entity_id
_entity_poly.type
_entity_poly.pdbx_seq_one_letter_code
_entity_poly.pdbx_strand_id
1 'polypeptide(L)'
;VASFAAGCIRRTGNRSIKLANLVDRPLIALVGGDTLLAKEIREVLAGTKPAPRVQLISAAGDGSATLGAEDDEPIVMAPLSAESLTGAAVAFLAGSPASSRRALKVNPKGGPRLIDLAAGLEEQPEARLRAPSADPVPQPSDATIQVIAHPAAIALAMLLGRLSTAARIRTAIVHIFEPASERGQKGLDELQQQTVGVLSFQKLKTDVFDTQLAFNMLARYGEEALEPLESIEQRVEKHLASLLTAWPGVPMPSLRVIQAPVFHGHSISAWVEFEENPGVDALSKILTEGGIDVRTNEPPSNVGVAGQSGLSAGAIAVDHNQPRAAWFWLVSDNLRLAAENAVAVARETW
;
A
#
# COMPACT_ATOMS: atom_id res chain seq x y z
N VAL A 1 43.83 -30.59 53.93
CA VAL A 1 42.43 -30.86 54.11
C VAL A 1 41.68 -29.57 53.71
N ALA A 2 41.14 -29.49 52.52
CA ALA A 2 40.26 -28.42 52.07
C ALA A 2 39.22 -29.01 51.11
N SER A 3 37.96 -28.90 51.49
CA SER A 3 36.77 -29.35 50.81
C SER A 3 36.40 -28.41 49.68
N PHE A 4 36.20 -28.97 48.44
CA PHE A 4 35.62 -28.30 47.31
C PHE A 4 34.11 -28.55 47.29
N ALA A 5 33.30 -27.54 47.45
CA ALA A 5 31.86 -27.60 47.22
C ALA A 5 31.55 -27.02 45.82
N ALA A 6 31.09 -27.89 44.90
CA ALA A 6 30.64 -27.51 43.60
C ALA A 6 29.26 -26.86 43.64
N GLY A 7 29.16 -25.58 43.26
CA GLY A 7 27.91 -24.86 43.07
C GLY A 7 27.30 -25.13 41.69
N CYS A 8 26.23 -25.90 41.66
CA CYS A 8 25.42 -26.14 40.47
C CYS A 8 24.51 -24.92 40.23
N ILE A 9 24.84 -24.01 39.32
CA ILE A 9 24.01 -22.88 38.93
C ILE A 9 23.00 -23.35 37.91
N ARG A 10 21.73 -23.39 38.31
CA ARG A 10 20.59 -23.68 37.43
C ARG A 10 20.41 -22.63 36.36
N ARG A 11 20.67 -23.00 35.09
CA ARG A 11 20.30 -22.23 33.88
C ARG A 11 18.90 -22.65 33.41
N THR A 12 17.85 -22.40 34.16
CA THR A 12 16.47 -22.72 33.78
C THR A 12 15.56 -21.51 33.55
N GLY A 13 16.00 -20.30 33.85
CA GLY A 13 15.17 -19.09 33.75
C GLY A 13 14.96 -18.52 32.34
N ASN A 14 15.90 -18.74 31.41
CA ASN A 14 15.90 -17.98 30.14
C ASN A 14 15.12 -18.62 28.98
N ARG A 15 14.78 -19.91 29.06
CA ARG A 15 13.93 -20.59 28.06
C ARG A 15 12.44 -20.40 28.33
N SER A 16 12.02 -20.38 29.57
CA SER A 16 10.60 -20.18 29.93
C SER A 16 10.11 -18.74 29.66
N ILE A 17 10.97 -17.73 29.85
CA ILE A 17 10.66 -16.34 29.56
C ILE A 17 10.55 -16.12 28.03
N LYS A 18 11.38 -16.78 27.20
CA LYS A 18 11.25 -16.71 25.74
C LYS A 18 10.01 -17.40 25.20
N LEU A 19 9.57 -18.50 25.82
CA LEU A 19 8.34 -19.21 25.43
C LEU A 19 7.08 -18.46 25.87
N ALA A 20 7.04 -17.89 27.08
CA ALA A 20 5.92 -17.09 27.55
C ALA A 20 5.69 -15.84 26.68
N ASN A 21 6.77 -15.14 26.28
CA ASN A 21 6.68 -13.99 25.37
C ASN A 21 6.25 -14.33 23.94
N LEU A 22 6.26 -15.60 23.53
CA LEU A 22 5.81 -16.04 22.20
C LEU A 22 4.31 -16.37 22.19
N VAL A 23 3.71 -16.71 23.32
CA VAL A 23 2.29 -17.06 23.43
C VAL A 23 1.41 -15.79 23.42
N ASP A 24 1.93 -14.66 23.92
CA ASP A 24 1.19 -13.38 23.98
C ASP A 24 1.21 -12.55 22.67
N ARG A 25 1.90 -13.03 21.60
CA ARG A 25 1.95 -12.29 20.33
C ARG A 25 0.76 -12.66 19.46
N PRO A 26 0.03 -11.67 18.91
CA PRO A 26 -1.09 -11.95 18.02
C PRO A 26 -0.62 -12.75 16.79
N LEU A 27 -1.45 -13.69 16.35
CA LEU A 27 -1.25 -14.40 15.09
C LEU A 27 -1.90 -13.60 13.97
N ILE A 28 -1.17 -13.40 12.91
CA ILE A 28 -1.62 -12.72 11.69
C ILE A 28 -1.60 -13.75 10.56
N ALA A 29 -2.71 -13.87 9.84
CA ALA A 29 -2.79 -14.63 8.61
C ALA A 29 -2.47 -13.70 7.43
N LEU A 30 -1.62 -14.13 6.50
CA LEU A 30 -1.24 -13.35 5.32
C LEU A 30 -1.50 -14.18 4.06
N VAL A 31 -2.65 -13.92 3.41
CA VAL A 31 -3.07 -14.59 2.19
C VAL A 31 -2.41 -13.95 0.97
N GLY A 32 -1.75 -14.75 0.14
CA GLY A 32 -0.86 -14.28 -0.93
C GLY A 32 0.52 -13.96 -0.38
N GLY A 33 1.03 -14.78 0.54
CA GLY A 33 2.27 -14.57 1.28
C GLY A 33 3.54 -14.44 0.43
N ASP A 34 3.48 -14.76 -0.86
CA ASP A 34 4.54 -14.67 -1.87
C ASP A 34 4.46 -13.42 -2.77
N THR A 35 3.50 -12.52 -2.54
CA THR A 35 3.38 -11.29 -3.34
C THR A 35 4.35 -10.20 -2.86
N LEU A 36 4.64 -9.24 -3.75
CA LEU A 36 5.42 -8.04 -3.40
C LEU A 36 4.80 -7.29 -2.22
N LEU A 37 3.48 -7.12 -2.23
CA LEU A 37 2.75 -6.45 -1.16
C LEU A 37 2.84 -7.21 0.16
N ALA A 38 2.81 -8.54 0.12
CA ALA A 38 2.98 -9.36 1.32
C ALA A 38 4.39 -9.22 1.92
N LYS A 39 5.42 -9.06 1.10
CA LYS A 39 6.78 -8.76 1.55
C LYS A 39 6.81 -7.44 2.32
N GLU A 40 6.24 -6.38 1.76
CA GLU A 40 6.15 -5.07 2.42
C GLU A 40 5.37 -5.13 3.74
N ILE A 41 4.22 -5.83 3.77
CA ILE A 41 3.44 -6.02 5.01
C ILE A 41 4.30 -6.69 6.10
N ARG A 42 5.08 -7.74 5.75
CA ARG A 42 5.95 -8.42 6.71
C ARG A 42 7.06 -7.51 7.23
N GLU A 43 7.66 -6.70 6.37
CA GLU A 43 8.68 -5.73 6.78
C GLU A 43 8.11 -4.69 7.74
N VAL A 44 6.94 -4.12 7.45
CA VAL A 44 6.27 -3.18 8.35
C VAL A 44 5.91 -3.84 9.68
N LEU A 45 5.37 -5.07 9.66
CA LEU A 45 5.05 -5.82 10.88
C LEU A 45 6.28 -6.13 11.73
N ALA A 46 7.42 -6.46 11.10
CA ALA A 46 8.68 -6.72 11.80
C ALA A 46 9.18 -5.49 12.57
N GLY A 47 8.87 -4.28 12.11
CA GLY A 47 9.16 -3.02 12.79
C GLY A 47 8.26 -2.72 13.99
N THR A 48 7.14 -3.44 14.18
CA THR A 48 6.20 -3.21 15.29
C THR A 48 6.70 -3.82 16.60
N LYS A 49 6.24 -3.30 17.74
CA LYS A 49 6.61 -3.80 19.07
C LYS A 49 5.36 -4.04 19.92
N PRO A 50 5.08 -5.28 20.36
CA PRO A 50 5.74 -6.53 19.95
C PRO A 50 5.45 -6.89 18.48
N ALA A 51 6.41 -7.47 17.77
CA ALA A 51 6.17 -7.98 16.43
C ALA A 51 5.25 -9.21 16.49
N PRO A 52 4.17 -9.28 15.67
CA PRO A 52 3.24 -10.42 15.67
C PRO A 52 3.90 -11.67 15.09
N ARG A 53 3.21 -12.82 15.23
CA ARG A 53 3.52 -14.03 14.49
C ARG A 53 2.78 -13.97 13.15
N VAL A 54 3.46 -14.25 12.05
CA VAL A 54 2.86 -14.23 10.72
C VAL A 54 2.79 -15.67 10.17
N GLN A 55 1.60 -16.06 9.73
CA GLN A 55 1.37 -17.31 9.01
C GLN A 55 1.12 -16.98 7.53
N LEU A 56 1.97 -17.51 6.66
CA LEU A 56 1.84 -17.34 5.22
C LEU A 56 0.84 -18.34 4.66
N ILE A 57 -0.10 -17.84 3.84
CA ILE A 57 -1.19 -18.61 3.24
C ILE A 57 -1.15 -18.40 1.72
N SER A 58 -1.23 -19.49 0.98
CA SER A 58 -1.25 -19.46 -0.49
C SER A 58 -2.52 -18.78 -1.01
N ALA A 59 -2.37 -17.93 -2.03
CA ALA A 59 -3.49 -17.39 -2.80
C ALA A 59 -3.96 -18.36 -3.92
N ALA A 60 -3.31 -19.50 -4.11
CA ALA A 60 -3.70 -20.51 -5.08
C ALA A 60 -5.10 -21.11 -4.77
N GLY A 61 -5.80 -21.52 -5.83
CA GLY A 61 -7.19 -21.99 -5.70
C GLY A 61 -7.35 -23.50 -5.49
N ASP A 62 -6.26 -24.25 -5.53
CA ASP A 62 -6.24 -25.72 -5.54
C ASP A 62 -6.22 -26.36 -4.13
N GLY A 63 -6.17 -25.54 -3.07
CA GLY A 63 -6.16 -26.05 -1.69
C GLY A 63 -4.87 -26.78 -1.28
N SER A 64 -3.82 -26.73 -2.10
CA SER A 64 -2.51 -27.33 -1.80
C SER A 64 -1.62 -26.35 -1.03
N ALA A 65 -0.71 -26.90 -0.22
CA ALA A 65 0.42 -26.14 0.30
C ALA A 65 1.34 -25.82 -0.88
N THR A 66 1.75 -24.55 -1.00
CA THR A 66 2.56 -24.07 -2.12
C THR A 66 3.94 -23.71 -1.60
N LEU A 67 4.96 -24.01 -2.40
CA LEU A 67 6.30 -23.46 -2.20
C LEU A 67 6.36 -22.14 -2.95
N GLY A 68 6.43 -21.04 -2.22
CA GLY A 68 6.82 -19.73 -2.77
C GLY A 68 8.33 -19.58 -2.75
N ALA A 69 8.85 -18.58 -3.42
CA ALA A 69 10.25 -18.17 -3.31
C ALA A 69 10.33 -16.73 -2.82
N GLU A 70 11.23 -16.48 -1.89
CA GLU A 70 11.60 -15.15 -1.44
C GLU A 70 13.10 -15.04 -1.42
N ASP A 71 13.65 -14.10 -2.18
CA ASP A 71 15.10 -13.92 -2.32
C ASP A 71 15.84 -15.25 -2.58
N ASP A 72 15.27 -16.11 -3.47
CA ASP A 72 15.72 -17.47 -3.82
C ASP A 72 15.60 -18.54 -2.70
N GLU A 73 15.03 -18.21 -1.55
CA GLU A 73 14.75 -19.19 -0.50
C GLU A 73 13.31 -19.74 -0.60
N PRO A 74 13.10 -21.06 -0.48
CA PRO A 74 11.76 -21.63 -0.55
C PRO A 74 10.96 -21.30 0.73
N ILE A 75 9.78 -20.70 0.54
CA ILE A 75 8.82 -20.42 1.61
C ILE A 75 7.69 -21.43 1.52
N VAL A 76 7.37 -22.07 2.65
CA VAL A 76 6.20 -22.95 2.76
C VAL A 76 4.98 -22.14 3.15
N MET A 77 3.96 -22.13 2.29
CA MET A 77 2.69 -21.49 2.55
C MET A 77 1.60 -22.52 2.84
N ALA A 78 0.80 -22.29 3.89
CA ALA A 78 -0.36 -23.12 4.17
C ALA A 78 -1.45 -22.94 3.08
N PRO A 79 -2.30 -23.95 2.82
CA PRO A 79 -3.46 -23.76 1.94
C PRO A 79 -4.48 -22.82 2.59
N LEU A 80 -5.22 -22.08 1.76
CA LEU A 80 -6.31 -21.22 2.23
C LEU A 80 -7.50 -22.09 2.66
N SER A 81 -7.77 -22.15 3.96
CA SER A 81 -8.85 -22.90 4.57
C SER A 81 -9.35 -22.23 5.85
N ALA A 82 -10.49 -22.67 6.37
CA ALA A 82 -10.97 -22.20 7.67
C ALA A 82 -9.97 -22.49 8.81
N GLU A 83 -9.25 -23.61 8.72
CA GLU A 83 -8.24 -24.01 9.71
C GLU A 83 -7.04 -23.06 9.71
N SER A 84 -6.54 -22.67 8.52
CA SER A 84 -5.40 -21.76 8.39
C SER A 84 -5.74 -20.33 8.82
N LEU A 85 -7.01 -19.94 8.88
CA LEU A 85 -7.48 -18.66 9.39
C LEU A 85 -7.81 -18.69 10.89
N THR A 86 -8.04 -19.89 11.44
CA THR A 86 -8.45 -20.02 12.85
C THR A 86 -7.36 -19.56 13.82
N GLY A 87 -7.76 -18.75 14.80
CA GLY A 87 -6.86 -18.20 15.82
C GLY A 87 -6.06 -16.99 15.39
N ALA A 88 -6.15 -16.56 14.14
CA ALA A 88 -5.58 -15.29 13.71
C ALA A 88 -6.47 -14.12 14.21
N ALA A 89 -5.84 -13.04 14.66
CA ALA A 89 -6.54 -11.80 15.03
C ALA A 89 -7.00 -11.05 13.79
N VAL A 90 -6.17 -11.06 12.75
CA VAL A 90 -6.37 -10.37 11.48
C VAL A 90 -5.89 -11.26 10.33
N ALA A 91 -6.55 -11.17 9.18
CA ALA A 91 -6.10 -11.75 7.92
C ALA A 91 -5.90 -10.65 6.87
N PHE A 92 -4.65 -10.42 6.46
CA PHE A 92 -4.34 -9.58 5.31
C PHE A 92 -4.58 -10.36 4.02
N LEU A 93 -5.29 -9.75 3.08
CA LEU A 93 -5.58 -10.33 1.78
C LEU A 93 -4.78 -9.56 0.72
N ALA A 94 -3.56 -10.04 0.46
CA ALA A 94 -2.56 -9.40 -0.41
C ALA A 94 -2.36 -10.16 -1.74
N GLY A 95 -3.21 -11.13 -2.05
CA GLY A 95 -3.09 -11.95 -3.26
C GLY A 95 -3.78 -11.32 -4.47
N SER A 96 -4.98 -11.81 -4.79
CA SER A 96 -5.80 -11.33 -5.91
C SER A 96 -7.24 -11.10 -5.47
N PRO A 97 -8.06 -10.34 -6.24
CA PRO A 97 -9.48 -10.18 -5.94
C PRO A 97 -10.22 -11.51 -5.77
N ALA A 98 -9.84 -12.51 -6.57
CA ALA A 98 -10.42 -13.86 -6.47
C ALA A 98 -10.02 -14.56 -5.16
N SER A 99 -8.78 -14.42 -4.71
CA SER A 99 -8.31 -14.99 -3.44
C SER A 99 -8.97 -14.31 -2.23
N SER A 100 -9.19 -13.00 -2.28
CA SER A 100 -9.93 -12.27 -1.24
C SER A 100 -11.37 -12.78 -1.12
N ARG A 101 -12.06 -12.95 -2.23
CA ARG A 101 -13.41 -13.54 -2.22
C ARG A 101 -13.44 -15.00 -1.72
N ARG A 102 -12.40 -15.79 -1.99
CA ARG A 102 -12.29 -17.14 -1.40
C ARG A 102 -12.04 -17.08 0.09
N ALA A 103 -11.14 -16.19 0.55
CA ALA A 103 -10.87 -16.00 1.97
C ALA A 103 -12.14 -15.63 2.75
N LEU A 104 -12.97 -14.74 2.21
CA LEU A 104 -14.27 -14.40 2.80
C LEU A 104 -15.18 -15.63 2.93
N LYS A 105 -15.25 -16.49 1.89
CA LYS A 105 -16.10 -17.70 1.90
C LYS A 105 -15.67 -18.74 2.94
N VAL A 106 -14.35 -18.88 3.17
CA VAL A 106 -13.82 -19.86 4.12
C VAL A 106 -13.59 -19.27 5.51
N ASN A 107 -13.77 -17.95 5.69
CA ASN A 107 -13.60 -17.32 6.99
C ASN A 107 -14.63 -17.87 7.99
N PRO A 108 -14.20 -18.50 9.11
CA PRO A 108 -15.14 -19.09 10.05
C PRO A 108 -15.93 -17.99 10.80
N LYS A 109 -17.09 -18.36 11.32
CA LYS A 109 -17.85 -17.46 12.23
C LYS A 109 -16.98 -17.10 13.44
N GLY A 110 -16.81 -15.81 13.71
CA GLY A 110 -15.90 -15.32 14.74
C GLY A 110 -14.42 -15.47 14.36
N GLY A 111 -14.12 -15.67 13.09
CA GLY A 111 -12.76 -15.68 12.54
C GLY A 111 -12.10 -14.29 12.54
N PRO A 112 -10.89 -14.17 11.93
CA PRO A 112 -10.15 -12.92 11.88
C PRO A 112 -10.90 -11.81 11.15
N ARG A 113 -10.62 -10.56 11.51
CA ARG A 113 -10.96 -9.43 10.68
C ARG A 113 -10.21 -9.51 9.35
N LEU A 114 -10.91 -9.29 8.25
CA LEU A 114 -10.33 -9.33 6.91
C LEU A 114 -9.89 -7.91 6.52
N ILE A 115 -8.62 -7.75 6.17
CA ILE A 115 -8.07 -6.49 5.63
C ILE A 115 -7.71 -6.75 4.18
N ASP A 116 -8.55 -6.25 3.28
CA ASP A 116 -8.39 -6.46 1.84
C ASP A 116 -7.54 -5.35 1.20
N LEU A 117 -6.46 -5.77 0.55
CA LEU A 117 -5.57 -4.92 -0.22
C LEU A 117 -5.62 -5.28 -1.73
N ALA A 118 -6.42 -6.28 -2.10
CA ALA A 118 -6.49 -6.79 -3.47
C ALA A 118 -7.80 -6.41 -4.18
N ALA A 119 -8.54 -5.44 -3.66
CA ALA A 119 -9.80 -4.94 -4.24
C ALA A 119 -10.85 -6.04 -4.51
N GLY A 120 -10.85 -7.10 -3.71
CA GLY A 120 -11.77 -8.23 -3.87
C GLY A 120 -13.06 -8.11 -3.09
N LEU A 121 -13.10 -7.27 -2.05
CA LEU A 121 -14.19 -7.16 -1.09
C LEU A 121 -14.82 -5.75 -1.03
N GLU A 122 -14.48 -4.85 -1.94
CA GLU A 122 -14.96 -3.45 -1.95
C GLU A 122 -16.49 -3.32 -2.06
N GLU A 123 -17.14 -4.28 -2.71
CA GLU A 123 -18.59 -4.27 -2.94
C GLU A 123 -19.37 -5.00 -1.83
N GLN A 124 -18.72 -5.48 -0.76
CA GLN A 124 -19.41 -6.10 0.35
C GLN A 124 -20.13 -5.03 1.18
N PRO A 125 -21.42 -5.21 1.54
CA PRO A 125 -22.20 -4.19 2.24
C PRO A 125 -21.59 -3.76 3.59
N GLU A 126 -20.92 -4.69 4.28
CA GLU A 126 -20.26 -4.48 5.56
C GLU A 126 -18.81 -3.98 5.44
N ALA A 127 -18.29 -3.87 4.21
CA ALA A 127 -16.93 -3.38 4.00
C ALA A 127 -16.79 -1.89 4.35
N ARG A 128 -15.65 -1.54 4.92
CA ARG A 128 -15.29 -0.14 5.22
C ARG A 128 -13.95 0.18 4.57
N LEU A 129 -13.95 1.25 3.78
CA LEU A 129 -12.72 1.79 3.20
C LEU A 129 -11.90 2.48 4.28
N ARG A 130 -10.58 2.23 4.30
CA ARG A 130 -9.67 2.71 5.34
C ARG A 130 -8.39 3.29 4.74
N ALA A 131 -7.96 4.40 5.31
CA ALA A 131 -6.69 5.06 5.01
C ALA A 131 -6.20 5.88 6.23
N PRO A 132 -5.75 5.26 7.31
CA PRO A 132 -5.39 5.96 8.56
C PRO A 132 -4.42 7.12 8.39
N SER A 133 -3.48 7.05 7.44
CA SER A 133 -2.54 8.15 7.17
C SER A 133 -3.19 9.38 6.53
N ALA A 134 -4.35 9.22 5.88
CA ALA A 134 -5.11 10.32 5.27
C ALA A 134 -6.18 10.90 6.20
N ASP A 135 -6.53 10.22 7.28
CA ASP A 135 -7.56 10.68 8.19
C ASP A 135 -7.10 11.92 8.99
N PRO A 136 -7.96 12.96 9.16
CA PRO A 136 -7.64 14.12 10.00
C PRO A 136 -7.60 13.77 11.50
N VAL A 137 -8.37 12.75 11.90
CA VAL A 137 -8.44 12.22 13.26
C VAL A 137 -8.57 10.70 13.15
N PRO A 138 -7.87 9.92 14.00
CA PRO A 138 -7.99 8.47 14.00
C PRO A 138 -9.46 8.02 14.13
N GLN A 139 -9.91 7.15 13.21
CA GLN A 139 -11.26 6.63 13.17
C GLN A 139 -11.22 5.09 13.19
N PRO A 140 -11.02 4.47 14.37
CA PRO A 140 -11.04 3.02 14.47
C PRO A 140 -12.42 2.47 14.04
N SER A 141 -12.42 1.26 13.51
CA SER A 141 -13.64 0.63 13.00
C SER A 141 -13.74 -0.82 13.47
N ASP A 142 -14.91 -1.20 13.92
CA ASP A 142 -15.23 -2.59 14.31
C ASP A 142 -15.71 -3.44 13.12
N ALA A 143 -15.69 -2.92 11.90
CA ALA A 143 -16.09 -3.65 10.71
C ALA A 143 -15.25 -4.93 10.54
N THR A 144 -15.92 -6.01 10.21
CA THR A 144 -15.28 -7.32 10.00
C THR A 144 -14.49 -7.38 8.68
N ILE A 145 -14.88 -6.56 7.72
CA ILE A 145 -14.20 -6.38 6.42
C ILE A 145 -13.72 -4.93 6.34
N GLN A 146 -12.43 -4.76 6.20
CA GLN A 146 -11.79 -3.47 6.01
C GLN A 146 -11.01 -3.50 4.70
N VAL A 147 -11.21 -2.51 3.87
CA VAL A 147 -10.57 -2.38 2.55
C VAL A 147 -9.57 -1.23 2.63
N ILE A 148 -8.33 -1.48 2.30
CA ILE A 148 -7.33 -0.42 2.23
C ILE A 148 -7.52 0.36 0.94
N ALA A 149 -7.59 1.67 1.05
CA ALA A 149 -7.73 2.54 -0.11
C ALA A 149 -6.54 2.41 -1.07
N HIS A 150 -6.76 2.67 -2.34
CA HIS A 150 -5.70 2.69 -3.35
C HIS A 150 -4.60 3.69 -2.94
N PRO A 151 -3.30 3.35 -3.04
CA PRO A 151 -2.21 4.20 -2.57
C PRO A 151 -2.22 5.62 -3.16
N ALA A 152 -2.56 5.75 -4.45
CA ALA A 152 -2.70 7.07 -5.06
C ALA A 152 -3.85 7.90 -4.46
N ALA A 153 -4.98 7.26 -4.10
CA ALA A 153 -6.08 7.95 -3.42
C ALA A 153 -5.68 8.38 -2.00
N ILE A 154 -4.91 7.55 -1.29
CA ILE A 154 -4.34 7.90 0.02
C ILE A 154 -3.44 9.13 -0.10
N ALA A 155 -2.48 9.12 -1.03
CA ALA A 155 -1.55 10.22 -1.26
C ALA A 155 -2.27 11.53 -1.60
N LEU A 156 -3.30 11.47 -2.45
CA LEU A 156 -4.12 12.63 -2.81
C LEU A 156 -4.98 13.15 -1.65
N ALA A 157 -5.58 12.26 -0.87
CA ALA A 157 -6.34 12.66 0.31
C ALA A 157 -5.43 13.31 1.37
N MET A 158 -4.21 12.79 1.56
CA MET A 158 -3.19 13.44 2.41
C MET A 158 -2.85 14.84 1.89
N LEU A 159 -2.53 15.00 0.60
CA LEU A 159 -2.20 16.29 0.02
C LEU A 159 -3.36 17.28 0.18
N LEU A 160 -4.50 16.98 -0.43
CA LEU A 160 -5.63 17.91 -0.52
C LEU A 160 -6.21 18.23 0.86
N GLY A 161 -6.30 17.22 1.74
CA GLY A 161 -6.75 17.42 3.10
C GLY A 161 -5.84 18.36 3.87
N ARG A 162 -4.52 18.20 3.83
CA ARG A 162 -3.57 19.09 4.52
C ARG A 162 -3.59 20.50 3.91
N LEU A 163 -3.58 20.62 2.57
CA LEU A 163 -3.66 21.93 1.91
C LEU A 163 -4.93 22.71 2.28
N SER A 164 -6.07 22.03 2.44
CA SER A 164 -7.33 22.66 2.79
C SER A 164 -7.34 23.32 4.17
N THR A 165 -6.43 22.94 5.05
CA THR A 165 -6.26 23.58 6.38
C THR A 165 -5.52 24.92 6.30
N ALA A 166 -4.76 25.16 5.22
CA ALA A 166 -4.05 26.43 5.01
C ALA A 166 -4.92 27.45 4.24
N ALA A 167 -5.64 26.98 3.21
CA ALA A 167 -6.49 27.83 2.38
C ALA A 167 -7.58 27.00 1.70
N ARG A 168 -8.71 27.66 1.40
CA ARG A 168 -9.81 26.99 0.70
C ARG A 168 -9.42 26.66 -0.74
N ILE A 169 -9.52 25.37 -1.08
CA ILE A 169 -9.29 24.87 -2.43
C ILE A 169 -10.50 25.15 -3.31
N ARG A 170 -10.31 25.72 -4.49
CA ARG A 170 -11.35 25.95 -5.51
C ARG A 170 -11.47 24.77 -6.45
N THR A 171 -10.33 24.32 -6.98
CA THR A 171 -10.25 23.19 -7.90
C THR A 171 -8.86 22.59 -7.86
N ALA A 172 -8.73 21.35 -8.31
CA ALA A 172 -7.44 20.68 -8.50
C ALA A 172 -7.45 19.83 -9.76
N ILE A 173 -6.30 19.74 -10.42
CA ILE A 173 -6.05 18.87 -11.58
C ILE A 173 -4.86 17.99 -11.23
N VAL A 174 -4.99 16.69 -11.49
CA VAL A 174 -4.01 15.69 -11.03
C VAL A 174 -3.69 14.70 -12.13
N HIS A 175 -2.40 14.46 -12.34
CA HIS A 175 -1.91 13.34 -13.15
C HIS A 175 -1.18 12.36 -12.23
N ILE A 176 -1.62 11.10 -12.24
CA ILE A 176 -1.05 10.00 -11.48
C ILE A 176 -0.25 9.13 -12.46
N PHE A 177 1.05 8.99 -12.21
CA PHE A 177 1.94 8.12 -12.96
C PHE A 177 2.05 6.80 -12.21
N GLU A 178 1.36 5.78 -12.75
CA GLU A 178 1.24 4.45 -12.13
C GLU A 178 2.48 3.60 -12.43
N PRO A 179 3.10 2.95 -11.42
CA PRO A 179 4.24 2.06 -11.64
C PRO A 179 3.79 0.66 -12.08
N ALA A 180 4.71 -0.11 -12.67
CA ALA A 180 4.46 -1.50 -13.05
C ALA A 180 4.16 -2.42 -11.85
N SER A 181 4.68 -2.09 -10.65
CA SER A 181 4.45 -2.85 -9.40
C SER A 181 2.99 -2.92 -8.96
N GLU A 182 2.13 -2.00 -9.43
CA GLU A 182 0.67 -2.11 -9.21
C GLU A 182 0.07 -3.36 -9.88
N ARG A 183 0.72 -3.87 -10.91
CA ARG A 183 0.37 -5.17 -11.55
C ARG A 183 1.14 -6.34 -10.91
N GLY A 184 1.73 -6.14 -9.72
CA GLY A 184 2.50 -7.13 -9.00
C GLY A 184 3.77 -7.58 -9.74
N GLN A 185 4.29 -8.76 -9.38
CA GLN A 185 5.50 -9.30 -9.99
C GLN A 185 5.39 -9.45 -11.51
N LYS A 186 4.21 -9.82 -12.02
CA LYS A 186 3.99 -9.96 -13.47
C LYS A 186 4.20 -8.64 -14.23
N GLY A 187 3.75 -7.51 -13.68
CA GLY A 187 3.98 -6.20 -14.28
C GLY A 187 5.46 -5.81 -14.29
N LEU A 188 6.18 -6.09 -13.21
CA LEU A 188 7.62 -5.86 -13.15
C LEU A 188 8.38 -6.71 -14.16
N ASP A 189 8.08 -8.01 -14.22
CA ASP A 189 8.72 -8.96 -15.13
C ASP A 189 8.48 -8.56 -16.59
N GLU A 190 7.26 -8.13 -16.92
CA GLU A 190 6.93 -7.70 -18.27
C GLU A 190 7.67 -6.42 -18.65
N LEU A 191 7.70 -5.40 -17.78
CA LEU A 191 8.46 -4.17 -18.03
C LEU A 191 9.95 -4.46 -18.21
N GLN A 192 10.53 -5.32 -17.37
CA GLN A 192 11.94 -5.73 -17.48
C GLN A 192 12.22 -6.44 -18.80
N GLN A 193 11.40 -7.44 -19.16
CA GLN A 193 11.55 -8.21 -20.40
C GLN A 193 11.36 -7.33 -21.63
N GLN A 194 10.38 -6.41 -21.62
CA GLN A 194 10.18 -5.45 -22.69
C GLN A 194 11.39 -4.50 -22.81
N THR A 195 11.94 -4.03 -21.69
CA THR A 195 13.12 -3.15 -21.70
C THR A 195 14.31 -3.84 -22.37
N VAL A 196 14.62 -5.07 -21.97
CA VAL A 196 15.67 -5.87 -22.59
C VAL A 196 15.34 -6.19 -24.06
N GLY A 197 14.08 -6.56 -24.35
CA GLY A 197 13.62 -6.93 -25.68
C GLY A 197 13.76 -5.79 -26.68
N VAL A 198 13.36 -4.56 -26.32
CA VAL A 198 13.52 -3.37 -27.17
C VAL A 198 15.00 -3.11 -27.50
N LEU A 199 15.86 -3.15 -26.48
CA LEU A 199 17.30 -2.91 -26.66
C LEU A 199 17.99 -4.02 -27.45
N SER A 200 17.43 -5.23 -27.47
CA SER A 200 17.98 -6.41 -28.18
C SER A 200 17.23 -6.74 -29.47
N PHE A 201 16.30 -5.89 -29.92
CA PHE A 201 15.47 -6.09 -31.12
C PHE A 201 14.71 -7.44 -31.12
N GLN A 202 14.22 -7.86 -29.95
CA GLN A 202 13.47 -9.10 -29.77
C GLN A 202 11.95 -8.83 -29.80
N LYS A 203 11.16 -9.89 -30.00
CA LYS A 203 9.71 -9.83 -29.87
C LYS A 203 9.36 -9.52 -28.41
N LEU A 204 8.48 -8.52 -28.20
CA LEU A 204 8.06 -8.11 -26.87
C LEU A 204 6.98 -9.04 -26.32
N LYS A 205 7.00 -9.26 -25.02
CA LYS A 205 5.89 -9.80 -24.24
C LYS A 205 4.92 -8.69 -23.88
N THR A 206 3.63 -8.96 -23.97
CA THR A 206 2.54 -8.02 -23.70
C THR A 206 1.38 -8.69 -22.94
N ASP A 207 1.70 -9.60 -22.03
CA ASP A 207 0.70 -10.45 -21.36
C ASP A 207 -0.11 -9.68 -20.29
N VAL A 208 0.43 -8.58 -19.75
CA VAL A 208 -0.18 -7.78 -18.67
C VAL A 208 -0.83 -6.52 -19.22
N PHE A 209 -0.08 -5.75 -20.01
CA PHE A 209 -0.51 -4.43 -20.51
C PHE A 209 -1.10 -4.50 -21.93
N ASP A 210 -0.97 -5.65 -22.61
CA ASP A 210 -1.35 -5.85 -24.00
C ASP A 210 -0.81 -4.76 -24.96
N THR A 211 0.32 -4.18 -24.60
CA THR A 211 1.02 -3.15 -25.39
C THR A 211 2.45 -2.99 -24.89
N GLN A 212 3.28 -2.26 -25.64
CA GLN A 212 4.62 -1.91 -25.19
C GLN A 212 4.56 -0.83 -24.12
N LEU A 213 4.97 -1.15 -22.89
CA LEU A 213 5.16 -0.21 -21.80
C LEU A 213 6.58 0.36 -21.79
N ALA A 214 7.61 -0.48 -22.02
CA ALA A 214 9.00 -0.04 -21.99
C ALA A 214 9.24 1.16 -22.91
N PHE A 215 9.79 2.26 -22.35
CA PHE A 215 10.03 3.55 -23.01
C PHE A 215 8.75 4.29 -23.47
N ASN A 216 7.58 3.94 -22.93
CA ASN A 216 6.30 4.55 -23.26
C ASN A 216 5.55 5.01 -22.00
N MET A 217 4.74 6.06 -22.16
CA MET A 217 3.69 6.42 -21.20
C MET A 217 2.33 6.09 -21.84
N LEU A 218 1.49 5.33 -21.13
CA LEU A 218 0.25 4.82 -21.69
C LEU A 218 -0.95 5.51 -21.05
N ALA A 219 -1.81 6.11 -21.87
CA ALA A 219 -3.11 6.65 -21.44
C ALA A 219 -4.20 5.57 -21.40
N ARG A 220 -3.93 4.38 -21.95
CA ARG A 220 -4.77 3.18 -21.91
C ARG A 220 -3.92 1.95 -22.17
N TYR A 221 -4.37 0.80 -21.74
CA TYR A 221 -3.80 -0.50 -22.11
C TYR A 221 -4.40 -1.01 -23.44
N GLY A 222 -3.87 -2.12 -23.95
CA GLY A 222 -4.50 -2.85 -25.04
C GLY A 222 -5.83 -3.49 -24.64
N GLU A 223 -6.58 -3.96 -25.63
CA GLU A 223 -7.95 -4.48 -25.42
C GLU A 223 -7.98 -5.80 -24.65
N GLU A 224 -6.90 -6.60 -24.75
CA GLU A 224 -6.76 -7.91 -24.08
C GLU A 224 -6.06 -7.80 -22.70
N ALA A 225 -5.79 -6.59 -22.21
CA ALA A 225 -5.17 -6.40 -20.91
C ALA A 225 -6.02 -6.99 -19.77
N LEU A 226 -5.36 -7.52 -18.74
CA LEU A 226 -6.03 -8.20 -17.62
C LEU A 226 -7.02 -7.29 -16.87
N GLU A 227 -6.73 -6.01 -16.79
CA GLU A 227 -7.58 -4.98 -16.19
C GLU A 227 -7.37 -3.68 -16.98
N PRO A 228 -8.44 -3.02 -17.48
CA PRO A 228 -8.31 -1.75 -18.16
C PRO A 228 -7.78 -0.64 -17.24
N LEU A 229 -6.93 0.26 -17.75
CA LEU A 229 -6.41 1.39 -16.97
C LEU A 229 -7.53 2.31 -16.47
N GLU A 230 -8.62 2.43 -17.22
CA GLU A 230 -9.81 3.18 -16.83
C GLU A 230 -10.48 2.63 -15.56
N SER A 231 -10.49 1.31 -15.37
CA SER A 231 -11.04 0.70 -14.16
C SER A 231 -10.24 1.08 -12.91
N ILE A 232 -8.91 1.23 -13.09
CA ILE A 232 -8.01 1.69 -12.01
C ILE A 232 -8.30 3.15 -11.70
N GLU A 233 -8.40 4.00 -12.72
CA GLU A 233 -8.76 5.42 -12.59
C GLU A 233 -10.07 5.59 -11.81
N GLN A 234 -11.12 4.87 -12.20
CA GLN A 234 -12.42 4.89 -11.52
C GLN A 234 -12.34 4.42 -10.06
N ARG A 235 -11.50 3.41 -9.77
CA ARG A 235 -11.27 2.97 -8.39
C ARG A 235 -10.56 4.04 -7.57
N VAL A 236 -9.55 4.70 -8.11
CA VAL A 236 -8.88 5.82 -7.44
C VAL A 236 -9.87 6.94 -7.15
N GLU A 237 -10.71 7.32 -8.11
CA GLU A 237 -11.77 8.33 -7.93
C GLU A 237 -12.76 7.93 -6.84
N LYS A 238 -13.29 6.71 -6.86
CA LYS A 238 -14.21 6.18 -5.85
C LYS A 238 -13.61 6.22 -4.45
N HIS A 239 -12.37 5.76 -4.30
CA HIS A 239 -11.66 5.76 -3.02
C HIS A 239 -11.39 7.18 -2.55
N LEU A 240 -10.88 8.05 -3.42
CA LEU A 240 -10.60 9.44 -3.08
C LEU A 240 -11.87 10.19 -2.67
N ALA A 241 -12.97 10.04 -3.40
CA ALA A 241 -14.25 10.65 -3.04
C ALA A 241 -14.71 10.23 -1.64
N SER A 242 -14.55 8.94 -1.30
CA SER A 242 -14.85 8.44 0.05
C SER A 242 -13.94 9.05 1.11
N LEU A 243 -12.63 9.11 0.88
CA LEU A 243 -11.67 9.67 1.83
C LEU A 243 -11.87 11.18 2.05
N LEU A 244 -12.20 11.91 1.00
CA LEU A 244 -12.46 13.36 1.09
C LEU A 244 -13.72 13.72 1.88
N THR A 245 -14.59 12.76 2.18
CA THR A 245 -15.73 13.01 3.10
C THR A 245 -15.27 13.43 4.50
N ALA A 246 -14.06 13.02 4.91
CA ALA A 246 -13.45 13.44 6.18
C ALA A 246 -12.88 14.87 6.14
N TRP A 247 -12.85 15.51 4.98
CA TRP A 247 -12.31 16.85 4.74
C TRP A 247 -13.36 17.77 4.11
N PRO A 248 -14.33 18.27 4.91
CA PRO A 248 -15.43 19.06 4.38
C PRO A 248 -14.96 20.30 3.61
N GLY A 249 -15.50 20.50 2.41
CA GLY A 249 -15.17 21.64 1.56
C GLY A 249 -13.98 21.43 0.61
N VAL A 250 -13.30 20.29 0.67
CA VAL A 250 -12.32 19.90 -0.34
C VAL A 250 -13.05 19.40 -1.59
N PRO A 251 -12.86 20.03 -2.76
CA PRO A 251 -13.50 19.57 -3.99
C PRO A 251 -12.81 18.29 -4.50
N MET A 252 -13.59 17.45 -5.19
CA MET A 252 -13.04 16.33 -5.94
C MET A 252 -12.19 16.87 -7.08
N PRO A 253 -10.90 16.44 -7.24
CA PRO A 253 -10.05 16.88 -8.33
C PRO A 253 -10.46 16.24 -9.65
N SER A 254 -10.17 16.91 -10.78
CA SER A 254 -10.09 16.24 -12.08
C SER A 254 -8.79 15.45 -12.13
N LEU A 255 -8.87 14.14 -12.31
CA LEU A 255 -7.68 13.31 -12.31
C LEU A 255 -7.57 12.42 -13.56
N ARG A 256 -6.35 11.98 -13.84
CA ARG A 256 -6.04 11.03 -14.89
C ARG A 256 -4.95 10.09 -14.40
N VAL A 257 -5.13 8.80 -14.62
CA VAL A 257 -4.11 7.78 -14.40
C VAL A 257 -3.36 7.51 -15.72
N ILE A 258 -2.05 7.50 -15.65
CA ILE A 258 -1.14 7.27 -16.76
C ILE A 258 -0.17 6.18 -16.34
N GLN A 259 -0.13 5.05 -17.07
CA GLN A 259 0.88 4.03 -16.81
C GLN A 259 2.25 4.53 -17.24
N ALA A 260 3.18 4.59 -16.30
CA ALA A 260 4.56 5.00 -16.55
C ALA A 260 5.51 3.78 -16.64
N PRO A 261 6.61 3.87 -17.41
CA PRO A 261 7.59 2.78 -17.53
C PRO A 261 8.57 2.81 -16.35
N VAL A 262 8.04 2.82 -15.13
CA VAL A 262 8.79 2.77 -13.87
C VAL A 262 8.41 1.53 -13.08
N PHE A 263 9.37 0.96 -12.35
CA PHE A 263 9.14 -0.28 -11.61
C PHE A 263 8.28 -0.05 -10.37
N HIS A 264 8.66 0.89 -9.51
CA HIS A 264 8.02 1.15 -8.20
C HIS A 264 7.75 2.63 -7.99
N GLY A 265 6.78 2.89 -7.13
CA GLY A 265 6.45 4.22 -6.64
C GLY A 265 5.49 4.99 -7.55
N HIS A 266 4.40 5.49 -6.99
CA HIS A 266 3.57 6.48 -7.64
C HIS A 266 4.29 7.81 -7.70
N SER A 267 4.28 8.46 -8.87
CA SER A 267 4.57 9.88 -9.00
C SER A 267 3.28 10.61 -9.35
N ILE A 268 3.04 11.76 -8.72
CA ILE A 268 1.82 12.53 -8.92
C ILE A 268 2.18 13.99 -9.19
N SER A 269 1.69 14.53 -10.30
CA SER A 269 1.71 15.96 -10.58
C SER A 269 0.35 16.54 -10.24
N ALA A 270 0.29 17.44 -9.26
CA ALA A 270 -0.94 18.10 -8.84
C ALA A 270 -0.84 19.61 -9.04
N TRP A 271 -1.87 20.17 -9.68
CA TRP A 271 -2.11 21.60 -9.75
C TRP A 271 -3.34 21.92 -8.90
N VAL A 272 -3.19 22.86 -7.95
CA VAL A 272 -4.24 23.21 -7.00
C VAL A 272 -4.46 24.72 -7.01
N GLU A 273 -5.68 25.15 -7.30
CA GLU A 273 -6.12 26.56 -7.20
C GLU A 273 -6.81 26.79 -5.84
N PHE A 274 -6.40 27.85 -5.18
CA PHE A 274 -6.97 28.32 -3.91
C PHE A 274 -7.85 29.54 -4.12
N GLU A 275 -8.71 29.87 -3.16
CA GLU A 275 -9.37 31.18 -3.13
C GLU A 275 -8.32 32.29 -3.01
N GLU A 276 -7.37 32.10 -2.08
CA GLU A 276 -6.18 32.92 -1.91
C GLU A 276 -4.99 32.01 -1.73
N ASN A 277 -3.93 32.15 -2.55
CA ASN A 277 -2.74 31.31 -2.44
C ASN A 277 -1.89 31.80 -1.27
N PRO A 278 -1.65 30.96 -0.24
CA PRO A 278 -0.90 31.37 0.94
C PRO A 278 0.62 31.45 0.69
N GLY A 279 1.09 31.07 -0.49
CA GLY A 279 2.49 31.06 -0.89
C GLY A 279 3.22 29.76 -0.54
N VAL A 280 4.34 29.54 -1.23
CA VAL A 280 5.11 28.28 -1.19
C VAL A 280 5.56 27.91 0.23
N ASP A 281 6.02 28.88 1.02
CA ASP A 281 6.52 28.63 2.38
C ASP A 281 5.42 28.14 3.30
N ALA A 282 4.21 28.76 3.23
CA ALA A 282 3.08 28.34 4.04
C ALA A 282 2.56 26.97 3.61
N LEU A 283 2.49 26.70 2.29
CA LEU A 283 2.12 25.39 1.74
C LEU A 283 3.11 24.30 2.16
N SER A 284 4.41 24.57 2.06
CA SER A 284 5.46 23.62 2.48
C SER A 284 5.39 23.32 3.98
N LYS A 285 5.16 24.34 4.78
CA LYS A 285 5.03 24.20 6.24
C LYS A 285 3.85 23.32 6.62
N ILE A 286 2.66 23.57 6.07
CA ILE A 286 1.45 22.80 6.41
C ILE A 286 1.57 21.33 5.97
N LEU A 287 2.23 21.07 4.85
CA LEU A 287 2.48 19.69 4.40
C LEU A 287 3.43 18.96 5.35
N THR A 288 4.52 19.64 5.78
CA THR A 288 5.48 19.08 6.74
C THR A 288 4.82 18.81 8.10
N GLU A 289 4.05 19.75 8.64
CA GLU A 289 3.28 19.57 9.87
C GLU A 289 2.22 18.46 9.75
N GLY A 290 1.70 18.27 8.54
CA GLY A 290 0.77 17.20 8.19
C GLY A 290 1.43 15.82 7.98
N GLY A 291 2.73 15.68 8.22
CA GLY A 291 3.46 14.41 8.12
C GLY A 291 3.89 14.03 6.69
N ILE A 292 3.93 14.99 5.77
CA ILE A 292 4.48 14.81 4.43
C ILE A 292 5.94 15.27 4.42
N ASP A 293 6.85 14.44 3.88
CA ASP A 293 8.28 14.77 3.74
C ASP A 293 8.48 15.78 2.62
N VAL A 294 8.62 17.07 2.95
CA VAL A 294 8.80 18.14 1.97
C VAL A 294 10.26 18.34 1.63
N ARG A 295 10.67 18.06 0.40
CA ARG A 295 12.03 18.17 -0.12
C ARG A 295 12.20 19.44 -0.96
N THR A 296 12.89 20.41 -0.44
CA THR A 296 13.06 21.73 -1.09
C THR A 296 14.24 21.78 -2.04
N ASN A 297 15.33 21.05 -1.74
CA ASN A 297 16.58 21.12 -2.52
C ASN A 297 16.59 20.14 -3.71
N GLU A 298 16.11 18.92 -3.47
CA GLU A 298 16.06 17.84 -4.45
C GLU A 298 14.65 17.24 -4.45
N PRO A 299 13.86 17.44 -5.52
CA PRO A 299 12.52 16.84 -5.59
C PRO A 299 12.56 15.32 -5.43
N PRO A 300 11.54 14.71 -4.80
CA PRO A 300 11.51 13.27 -4.63
C PRO A 300 11.43 12.56 -5.99
N SER A 301 12.04 11.38 -6.08
CA SER A 301 12.04 10.52 -7.26
C SER A 301 11.63 9.09 -6.90
N ASN A 302 11.16 8.32 -7.87
CA ASN A 302 10.77 6.91 -7.67
C ASN A 302 11.89 6.08 -7.07
N VAL A 303 13.15 6.28 -7.52
CA VAL A 303 14.31 5.59 -6.97
C VAL A 303 14.59 6.03 -5.52
N GLY A 304 14.45 7.33 -5.25
CA GLY A 304 14.75 7.89 -3.93
C GLY A 304 13.71 7.60 -2.85
N VAL A 305 12.50 7.10 -3.22
CA VAL A 305 11.45 6.74 -2.25
C VAL A 305 11.24 5.23 -2.13
N ALA A 306 11.91 4.41 -2.94
CA ALA A 306 11.76 2.95 -2.88
C ALA A 306 12.08 2.44 -1.46
N GLY A 307 11.15 1.70 -0.87
CA GLY A 307 11.20 1.23 0.53
C GLY A 307 11.08 2.32 1.60
N GLN A 308 10.85 3.58 1.23
CA GLN A 308 10.66 4.66 2.19
C GLN A 308 9.19 4.74 2.65
N SER A 309 9.03 5.16 3.90
CA SER A 309 7.72 5.33 4.53
C SER A 309 7.03 6.63 4.12
N GLY A 310 5.70 6.59 4.01
CA GLY A 310 4.85 7.77 3.85
C GLY A 310 4.87 8.39 2.45
N LEU A 311 4.66 9.71 2.40
CA LEU A 311 4.54 10.51 1.19
C LEU A 311 5.60 11.61 1.19
N SER A 312 6.33 11.75 0.08
CA SER A 312 7.26 12.87 -0.14
C SER A 312 6.69 13.88 -1.13
N ALA A 313 6.89 15.15 -0.90
CA ALA A 313 6.51 16.25 -1.78
C ALA A 313 7.72 17.13 -2.14
N GLY A 314 7.70 17.73 -3.32
CA GLY A 314 8.74 18.66 -3.74
C GLY A 314 8.34 19.44 -4.99
N ALA A 315 9.28 20.22 -5.55
CA ALA A 315 9.02 21.10 -6.69
C ALA A 315 7.74 21.95 -6.50
N ILE A 316 7.50 22.41 -5.26
CA ILE A 316 6.34 23.26 -4.95
C ILE A 316 6.60 24.64 -5.54
N ALA A 317 5.73 25.10 -6.44
CA ALA A 317 5.89 26.37 -7.12
C ALA A 317 4.53 27.02 -7.39
N VAL A 318 4.48 28.34 -7.29
CA VAL A 318 3.31 29.11 -7.76
C VAL A 318 3.22 28.99 -9.28
N ASP A 319 2.00 28.83 -9.78
CA ASP A 319 1.76 28.82 -11.24
C ASP A 319 1.97 30.21 -11.82
N HIS A 320 2.80 30.32 -12.87
CA HIS A 320 3.13 31.61 -13.50
C HIS A 320 1.92 32.29 -14.19
N ASN A 321 0.96 31.48 -14.66
CA ASN A 321 -0.21 31.99 -15.40
C ASN A 321 -1.44 32.16 -14.48
N GLN A 322 -1.45 31.45 -13.34
CA GLN A 322 -2.52 31.51 -12.35
C GLN A 322 -1.94 31.70 -10.94
N PRO A 323 -1.71 32.94 -10.50
CA PRO A 323 -1.06 33.21 -9.20
C PRO A 323 -1.79 32.64 -7.98
N ARG A 324 -3.09 32.33 -8.12
CA ARG A 324 -3.84 31.64 -7.06
C ARG A 324 -3.60 30.14 -7.00
N ALA A 325 -2.86 29.59 -7.95
CA ALA A 325 -2.58 28.15 -8.00
C ALA A 325 -1.12 27.86 -7.68
N ALA A 326 -0.88 26.62 -7.26
CA ALA A 326 0.45 26.07 -7.07
C ALA A 326 0.55 24.66 -7.65
N TRP A 327 1.75 24.33 -8.11
CA TRP A 327 2.14 22.98 -8.54
C TRP A 327 2.80 22.23 -7.40
N PHE A 328 2.54 20.92 -7.34
CA PHE A 328 3.12 19.98 -6.40
C PHE A 328 3.59 18.75 -7.14
N TRP A 329 4.77 18.26 -6.80
CA TRP A 329 5.26 16.98 -7.22
C TRP A 329 5.31 16.04 -6.02
N LEU A 330 4.60 14.91 -6.08
CA LEU A 330 4.51 13.94 -5.00
C LEU A 330 5.07 12.61 -5.47
N VAL A 331 5.76 11.91 -4.58
CA VAL A 331 6.19 10.54 -4.82
C VAL A 331 6.03 9.72 -3.54
N SER A 332 5.55 8.50 -3.68
CA SER A 332 5.46 7.52 -2.58
C SER A 332 5.76 6.12 -3.10
N ASP A 333 6.36 5.29 -2.27
CA ASP A 333 6.36 3.85 -2.53
C ASP A 333 4.93 3.32 -2.37
N ASN A 334 4.35 2.84 -3.47
CA ASN A 334 2.95 2.42 -3.52
C ASN A 334 2.68 1.20 -2.64
N LEU A 335 3.56 0.22 -2.65
CA LEU A 335 3.40 -1.00 -1.85
C LEU A 335 3.60 -0.71 -0.37
N ARG A 336 4.60 0.11 -0.03
CA ARG A 336 4.89 0.51 1.33
C ARG A 336 3.76 1.33 1.95
N LEU A 337 3.24 2.31 1.21
CA LEU A 337 2.12 3.15 1.68
C LEU A 337 0.86 2.31 1.94
N ALA A 338 0.55 1.35 1.07
CA ALA A 338 -0.55 0.41 1.28
C ALA A 338 -0.31 -0.47 2.51
N ALA A 339 0.87 -1.05 2.66
CA ALA A 339 1.24 -1.91 3.78
C ALA A 339 1.18 -1.17 5.13
N GLU A 340 1.67 0.06 5.19
CA GLU A 340 1.62 0.90 6.40
C GLU A 340 0.18 1.18 6.84
N ASN A 341 -0.70 1.55 5.91
CA ASN A 341 -2.10 1.76 6.21
C ASN A 341 -2.79 0.46 6.67
N ALA A 342 -2.50 -0.67 6.03
CA ALA A 342 -3.03 -1.96 6.42
C ALA A 342 -2.58 -2.37 7.84
N VAL A 343 -1.29 -2.20 8.16
CA VAL A 343 -0.75 -2.51 9.49
C VAL A 343 -1.31 -1.55 10.53
N ALA A 344 -1.50 -0.28 10.22
CA ALA A 344 -2.14 0.69 11.12
C ALA A 344 -3.57 0.25 11.47
N VAL A 345 -4.37 -0.16 10.46
CA VAL A 345 -5.71 -0.72 10.65
C VAL A 345 -5.68 -2.00 11.49
N ALA A 346 -4.76 -2.91 11.20
CA ALA A 346 -4.63 -4.14 11.95
C ALA A 346 -4.30 -3.91 13.44
N ARG A 347 -3.47 -2.91 13.73
CA ARG A 347 -3.09 -2.54 15.11
C ARG A 347 -4.24 -2.02 15.98
N GLU A 348 -5.36 -1.67 15.41
CA GLU A 348 -6.58 -1.36 16.16
C GLU A 348 -7.17 -2.60 16.84
N THR A 349 -6.67 -3.81 16.51
CA THR A 349 -7.20 -5.09 16.99
C THR A 349 -6.39 -5.66 18.17
N TRP A 350 -5.14 -5.20 18.37
CA TRP A 350 -4.27 -5.65 19.48
C TRP A 350 -3.43 -4.55 20.10
#